data_836fb2023ecee189b84d2647d8dd3549
#
_entry.id   836fb2023ecee189b84d2647d8dd3549
#
_cell.length_a   1.000
_cell.length_b   1.000
_cell.length_c   1.000
_cell.angle_alpha   90.00
_cell.angle_beta   90.00
_cell.angle_gamma   90.00
#
_symmetry.space_group_name_H-M   'P 1'
#
loop_
_entity.id
_entity.type
_entity.pdbx_description
1 polymer ?
#
loop_
_entity_poly.entity_id
_entity_poly.type
_entity_poly.pdbx_seq_one_letter_code
_entity_poly.pdbx_strand_id
1 'polypeptide(L)'
;MFKIKIILIIFLLSTFCLLFTTVFAATNIDSTYRYAWNDVIGWVDFYTTGNINVSSTQLTGYASSSIGFIALDCATSPSGNICGTSDFKVLKDGSGNLSGYAYNDNFGWLSFSGTTTQSQAYGVSVSPSTGDFSGWAWNDNVGWFSFNCSDSGAGGCTTADYKVKTSLVSTSTSGNLISSVFDTWALGGAAINTIMWQGTQPSGTRVKFQIASSNNLAGPWNYKGPDGSETTYYAPTDTGIPAQINLAHHNNYRYFRYKIFLYSDSGGTQSPTVTDVIINWSP
;
A
#
# COMPACT_ATOMS: atom_id res chain seq x y z
N MET A 1 -17.57 62.48 4.13
CA MET A 1 -17.54 61.23 4.93
C MET A 1 -17.76 59.99 4.04
N PHE A 2 -17.17 59.95 2.80
CA PHE A 2 -17.40 58.90 1.80
C PHE A 2 -16.12 58.32 1.19
N LYS A 3 -14.93 58.77 1.62
CA LYS A 3 -13.64 58.29 1.01
C LYS A 3 -12.91 57.19 1.81
N ILE A 4 -13.32 56.88 3.03
CA ILE A 4 -12.62 55.87 3.86
C ILE A 4 -13.10 54.45 3.62
N LYS A 5 -14.33 54.23 3.13
CA LYS A 5 -14.89 52.88 2.89
C LYS A 5 -14.34 52.17 1.64
N ILE A 6 -13.91 52.93 0.63
CA ILE A 6 -13.40 52.35 -0.64
C ILE A 6 -11.97 51.81 -0.44
N ILE A 7 -11.14 52.44 0.39
CA ILE A 7 -9.75 51.99 0.62
C ILE A 7 -9.72 50.72 1.48
N LEU A 8 -10.67 50.52 2.38
CA LEU A 8 -10.74 49.32 3.22
C LEU A 8 -11.19 48.08 2.41
N ILE A 9 -12.04 48.25 1.41
CA ILE A 9 -12.51 47.15 0.54
C ILE A 9 -11.41 46.71 -0.43
N ILE A 10 -10.60 47.62 -0.92
CA ILE A 10 -9.47 47.30 -1.83
C ILE A 10 -8.37 46.59 -1.04
N PHE A 11 -8.15 46.92 0.23
CA PHE A 11 -7.16 46.24 1.07
C PHE A 11 -7.59 44.81 1.49
N LEU A 12 -8.90 44.58 1.67
CA LEU A 12 -9.45 43.25 1.96
C LEU A 12 -9.48 42.31 0.71
N LEU A 13 -9.60 42.87 -0.49
CA LEU A 13 -9.53 42.05 -1.74
C LEU A 13 -8.08 41.71 -2.12
N SER A 14 -7.09 42.54 -1.77
CA SER A 14 -5.68 42.26 -2.12
C SER A 14 -5.04 41.21 -1.18
N THR A 15 -5.56 41.02 0.04
CA THR A 15 -5.05 40.02 0.99
C THR A 15 -5.64 38.63 0.79
N PHE A 16 -6.71 38.48 -0.01
CA PHE A 16 -7.33 37.19 -0.29
C PHE A 16 -6.74 36.47 -1.53
N CYS A 17 -5.88 37.14 -2.30
CA CYS A 17 -5.31 36.57 -3.52
C CYS A 17 -3.93 35.89 -3.35
N LEU A 18 -3.45 35.67 -2.11
CA LEU A 18 -2.08 35.21 -1.88
C LEU A 18 -1.96 33.91 -1.06
N LEU A 19 -2.99 33.06 -1.01
CA LEU A 19 -2.92 31.78 -0.29
C LEU A 19 -3.33 30.55 -1.14
N PHE A 20 -3.08 30.57 -2.46
CA PHE A 20 -2.95 29.31 -3.18
C PHE A 20 -1.47 28.90 -3.19
N THR A 21 -0.96 28.48 -2.02
CA THR A 21 0.20 27.62 -2.04
C THR A 21 -0.28 26.28 -2.59
N THR A 22 0.10 26.00 -3.83
CA THR A 22 0.05 24.62 -4.34
C THR A 22 0.91 23.78 -3.41
N VAL A 23 0.28 23.04 -2.51
CA VAL A 23 0.95 22.01 -1.72
C VAL A 23 1.29 20.92 -2.74
N PHE A 24 2.50 20.98 -3.29
CA PHE A 24 3.06 19.82 -3.96
C PHE A 24 3.19 18.74 -2.90
N ALA A 25 2.63 17.57 -3.17
CA ALA A 25 2.86 16.43 -2.31
C ALA A 25 4.39 16.22 -2.22
N ALA A 26 4.91 16.21 -1.00
CA ALA A 26 6.32 15.94 -0.79
C ALA A 26 6.66 14.55 -1.37
N THR A 27 7.85 14.42 -1.97
CA THR A 27 8.33 13.13 -2.46
C THR A 27 8.35 12.10 -1.33
N ASN A 28 8.02 10.87 -1.64
CA ASN A 28 8.18 9.73 -0.73
C ASN A 28 9.40 8.86 -1.08
N ILE A 29 10.32 9.39 -1.88
CA ILE A 29 11.64 8.79 -2.12
C ILE A 29 12.55 9.09 -0.94
N ASP A 30 13.37 8.12 -0.54
CA ASP A 30 14.37 8.25 0.52
C ASP A 30 15.48 9.23 0.11
N SER A 31 15.88 10.12 1.01
CA SER A 31 16.88 11.16 0.72
C SER A 31 18.30 10.61 0.54
N THR A 32 18.59 9.42 1.06
CA THR A 32 19.91 8.75 0.97
C THR A 32 19.93 7.76 -0.19
N TYR A 33 18.93 6.87 -0.24
CA TYR A 33 18.79 5.83 -1.26
C TYR A 33 17.87 6.30 -2.39
N ARG A 34 18.43 7.09 -3.32
CA ARG A 34 17.68 7.84 -4.32
C ARG A 34 18.20 7.71 -5.76
N TYR A 35 19.29 6.96 -5.95
CA TYR A 35 19.99 6.93 -7.22
C TYR A 35 19.77 5.61 -7.98
N ALA A 36 19.47 5.75 -9.28
CA ALA A 36 19.66 4.71 -10.28
C ALA A 36 20.92 5.00 -11.10
N TRP A 37 21.48 3.99 -11.77
CA TRP A 37 22.70 4.10 -12.57
C TRP A 37 22.47 3.71 -14.03
N ASN A 38 23.10 4.44 -14.94
CA ASN A 38 23.17 4.11 -16.36
C ASN A 38 24.62 4.36 -16.84
N ASP A 39 25.17 3.45 -17.64
CA ASP A 39 26.58 3.48 -18.05
C ASP A 39 26.91 4.65 -19.00
N VAL A 40 25.91 5.24 -19.66
CA VAL A 40 26.07 6.32 -20.66
C VAL A 40 25.88 7.71 -20.02
N ILE A 41 24.78 7.86 -19.24
CA ILE A 41 24.39 9.18 -18.69
C ILE A 41 24.74 9.34 -17.19
N GLY A 42 25.22 8.27 -16.55
CA GLY A 42 25.60 8.28 -15.13
C GLY A 42 24.41 8.20 -14.18
N TRP A 43 24.48 8.94 -13.09
CA TRP A 43 23.48 8.92 -12.02
C TRP A 43 22.17 9.57 -12.42
N VAL A 44 21.06 8.91 -12.04
CA VAL A 44 19.71 9.44 -12.12
C VAL A 44 19.17 9.61 -10.71
N ASP A 45 18.83 10.83 -10.34
CA ASP A 45 18.39 11.22 -8.99
C ASP A 45 16.86 11.31 -8.94
N PHE A 46 16.27 10.46 -8.12
CA PHE A 46 14.82 10.39 -7.92
C PHE A 46 14.30 11.30 -6.78
N TYR A 47 15.19 11.97 -6.05
CA TYR A 47 14.80 12.78 -4.88
C TYR A 47 14.90 14.30 -5.12
N THR A 48 15.91 14.79 -5.79
CA THR A 48 16.25 16.23 -5.83
C THR A 48 15.17 17.11 -6.41
N THR A 49 14.33 16.59 -7.33
CA THR A 49 13.17 17.33 -7.88
C THR A 49 12.07 17.56 -6.84
N GLY A 50 12.02 16.74 -5.79
CA GLY A 50 11.08 16.86 -4.69
C GLY A 50 9.62 16.49 -5.03
N ASN A 51 9.35 15.98 -6.24
CA ASN A 51 7.98 15.76 -6.74
C ASN A 51 7.66 14.30 -7.10
N ILE A 52 8.64 13.37 -7.04
CA ILE A 52 8.35 11.96 -7.31
C ILE A 52 7.54 11.38 -6.15
N ASN A 53 6.41 10.76 -6.50
CA ASN A 53 5.58 10.04 -5.56
C ASN A 53 5.30 8.64 -6.10
N VAL A 54 5.62 7.63 -5.29
CA VAL A 54 5.28 6.22 -5.54
C VAL A 54 3.97 5.94 -4.83
N SER A 55 2.94 5.58 -5.61
CA SER A 55 1.63 5.19 -5.08
C SER A 55 1.43 3.67 -5.14
N SER A 56 0.26 3.21 -4.72
CA SER A 56 -0.11 1.78 -4.85
C SER A 56 -0.26 1.34 -6.31
N THR A 57 -0.46 2.25 -7.25
CA THR A 57 -0.81 1.94 -8.65
C THR A 57 0.14 2.53 -9.70
N GLN A 58 0.90 3.57 -9.36
CA GLN A 58 1.78 4.26 -10.33
C GLN A 58 2.85 5.11 -9.64
N LEU A 59 3.84 5.52 -10.43
CA LEU A 59 4.79 6.56 -10.11
C LEU A 59 4.38 7.86 -10.80
N THR A 60 4.54 9.00 -10.12
CA THR A 60 4.30 10.35 -10.66
C THR A 60 5.52 11.23 -10.45
N GLY A 61 5.58 12.36 -11.15
CA GLY A 61 6.72 13.28 -11.07
C GLY A 61 7.81 12.97 -12.09
N TYR A 62 9.00 13.51 -11.84
CA TYR A 62 10.15 13.35 -12.73
C TYR A 62 11.47 13.28 -11.97
N ALA A 63 12.38 12.40 -12.43
CA ALA A 63 13.74 12.26 -11.94
C ALA A 63 14.68 13.23 -12.67
N SER A 64 15.83 13.55 -12.06
CA SER A 64 16.89 14.39 -12.63
C SER A 64 18.06 13.55 -13.11
N SER A 65 18.61 13.86 -14.28
CA SER A 65 19.83 13.26 -14.82
C SER A 65 20.76 14.33 -15.37
N SER A 66 22.00 13.95 -15.74
CA SER A 66 22.97 14.84 -16.37
C SER A 66 22.50 15.42 -17.71
N ILE A 67 21.52 14.80 -18.36
CA ILE A 67 20.97 15.20 -19.66
C ILE A 67 19.50 15.57 -19.58
N GLY A 68 19.03 16.05 -18.43
CA GLY A 68 17.67 16.56 -18.27
C GLY A 68 16.77 15.65 -17.42
N PHE A 69 15.48 15.98 -17.41
CA PHE A 69 14.50 15.30 -16.60
C PHE A 69 13.92 14.05 -17.28
N ILE A 70 13.58 13.05 -16.46
CA ILE A 70 12.91 11.83 -16.89
C ILE A 70 11.51 11.84 -16.27
N ALA A 71 10.49 12.18 -17.06
CA ALA A 71 9.10 12.21 -16.61
C ALA A 71 8.56 10.78 -16.42
N LEU A 72 8.01 10.49 -15.24
CA LEU A 72 7.45 9.19 -14.90
C LEU A 72 5.98 9.04 -15.28
N ASP A 73 5.32 10.16 -15.53
CA ASP A 73 3.96 10.21 -16.07
C ASP A 73 3.75 11.51 -16.87
N CYS A 74 2.73 11.51 -17.73
CA CYS A 74 2.38 12.66 -18.55
C CYS A 74 1.71 13.80 -17.77
N ALA A 75 1.05 13.50 -16.65
CA ALA A 75 0.26 14.48 -15.90
C ALA A 75 1.13 15.42 -15.05
N THR A 76 2.28 14.93 -14.58
CA THR A 76 3.20 15.66 -13.70
C THR A 76 4.60 15.83 -14.31
N SER A 77 4.68 15.92 -15.64
CA SER A 77 5.94 16.12 -16.35
C SER A 77 6.57 17.50 -16.04
N PRO A 78 7.87 17.71 -16.31
CA PRO A 78 8.52 19.03 -16.15
C PRO A 78 7.82 20.16 -16.91
N SER A 79 7.13 19.83 -18.00
CA SER A 79 6.35 20.76 -18.83
C SER A 79 4.88 20.89 -18.38
N GLY A 80 4.52 20.31 -17.23
CA GLY A 80 3.15 20.24 -16.74
C GLY A 80 2.38 19.04 -17.30
N ASN A 81 1.05 19.16 -17.40
CA ASN A 81 0.21 18.08 -17.91
C ASN A 81 0.22 18.06 -19.45
N ILE A 82 0.88 17.04 -20.02
CA ILE A 82 1.01 16.81 -21.46
C ILE A 82 0.23 15.57 -21.94
N CYS A 83 -0.65 14.98 -21.10
CA CYS A 83 -1.37 13.75 -21.44
C CYS A 83 -2.27 13.89 -22.70
N GLY A 84 -2.68 15.11 -23.04
CA GLY A 84 -3.41 15.36 -24.27
C GLY A 84 -2.57 15.19 -25.55
N THR A 85 -1.23 15.24 -25.45
CA THR A 85 -0.29 15.03 -26.56
C THR A 85 0.30 13.62 -26.52
N SER A 86 0.64 13.13 -25.35
CA SER A 86 1.23 11.79 -25.15
C SER A 86 0.80 11.23 -23.80
N ASP A 87 -0.01 10.18 -23.82
CA ASP A 87 -0.46 9.50 -22.59
C ASP A 87 0.52 8.38 -22.24
N PHE A 88 1.32 8.62 -21.21
CA PHE A 88 2.27 7.64 -20.68
C PHE A 88 2.36 7.71 -19.16
N LYS A 89 2.72 6.57 -18.54
CA LYS A 89 2.97 6.48 -17.11
C LYS A 89 3.75 5.22 -16.77
N VAL A 90 4.44 5.28 -15.65
CA VAL A 90 5.02 4.12 -14.99
C VAL A 90 3.99 3.58 -14.00
N LEU A 91 3.43 2.42 -14.30
CA LEU A 91 2.45 1.72 -13.48
C LEU A 91 3.15 0.83 -12.45
N LYS A 92 2.49 0.62 -11.31
CA LYS A 92 2.91 -0.30 -10.25
C LYS A 92 1.76 -1.26 -9.94
N ASP A 93 2.01 -2.58 -9.94
CA ASP A 93 1.03 -3.57 -9.51
C ASP A 93 1.06 -3.80 -7.99
N GLY A 94 0.11 -4.60 -7.49
CA GLY A 94 0.01 -4.96 -6.07
C GLY A 94 1.19 -5.77 -5.52
N SER A 95 1.97 -6.41 -6.39
CA SER A 95 3.19 -7.15 -6.05
C SER A 95 4.45 -6.27 -6.07
N GLY A 96 4.32 -5.03 -6.55
CA GLY A 96 5.40 -4.07 -6.65
C GLY A 96 6.08 -4.04 -8.02
N ASN A 97 5.66 -4.84 -9.01
CA ASN A 97 6.23 -4.82 -10.34
C ASN A 97 5.86 -3.53 -11.07
N LEU A 98 6.86 -2.91 -11.70
CA LEU A 98 6.67 -1.71 -12.52
C LEU A 98 6.50 -2.10 -14.00
N SER A 99 5.70 -1.30 -14.71
CA SER A 99 5.46 -1.46 -16.15
C SER A 99 5.17 -0.12 -16.79
N GLY A 100 5.11 -0.09 -18.15
CA GLY A 100 4.89 1.14 -18.88
C GLY A 100 6.17 1.92 -19.11
N TYR A 101 6.02 3.23 -19.36
CA TYR A 101 7.11 4.05 -19.89
C TYR A 101 7.25 5.36 -19.12
N ALA A 102 8.51 5.78 -18.94
CA ALA A 102 8.90 7.15 -18.68
C ALA A 102 9.45 7.81 -19.97
N TYR A 103 9.60 9.13 -19.96
CA TYR A 103 10.05 9.88 -21.14
C TYR A 103 11.10 10.94 -20.77
N ASN A 104 12.12 11.07 -21.64
CA ASN A 104 13.11 12.13 -21.59
C ASN A 104 13.29 12.75 -22.98
N ASP A 105 13.40 14.07 -23.05
CA ASP A 105 13.49 14.80 -24.31
C ASP A 105 14.76 14.50 -25.14
N ASN A 106 15.83 13.98 -24.52
CA ASN A 106 17.10 13.72 -25.17
C ASN A 106 17.29 12.28 -25.62
N PHE A 107 16.81 11.28 -24.83
CA PHE A 107 16.96 9.85 -25.17
C PHE A 107 15.65 9.13 -25.47
N GLY A 108 14.49 9.79 -25.27
CA GLY A 108 13.18 9.22 -25.59
C GLY A 108 12.62 8.31 -24.47
N TRP A 109 12.00 7.22 -24.90
CA TRP A 109 11.26 6.32 -24.01
C TRP A 109 12.14 5.43 -23.16
N LEU A 110 11.84 5.37 -21.84
CA LEU A 110 12.43 4.42 -20.89
C LEU A 110 11.37 3.40 -20.48
N SER A 111 11.56 2.13 -20.85
CA SER A 111 10.67 1.03 -20.56
C SER A 111 10.98 0.39 -19.22
N PHE A 112 9.99 0.26 -18.34
CA PHE A 112 10.14 -0.32 -17.00
C PHE A 112 9.94 -1.85 -16.96
N SER A 113 9.44 -2.44 -18.02
CA SER A 113 9.37 -3.90 -18.17
C SER A 113 9.24 -4.29 -19.65
N GLY A 114 9.76 -5.43 -20.00
CA GLY A 114 9.68 -5.94 -21.36
C GLY A 114 10.50 -7.20 -21.57
N THR A 115 10.73 -7.48 -22.84
CA THR A 115 11.58 -8.58 -23.28
C THR A 115 12.51 -8.06 -24.38
N THR A 116 13.80 -8.35 -24.25
CA THR A 116 14.79 -7.98 -25.26
C THR A 116 14.57 -8.77 -26.54
N THR A 117 15.22 -8.36 -27.65
CA THR A 117 15.23 -9.11 -28.92
C THR A 117 15.80 -10.50 -28.79
N GLN A 118 16.57 -10.78 -27.73
CA GLN A 118 17.13 -12.11 -27.40
C GLN A 118 16.23 -12.90 -26.43
N SER A 119 14.97 -12.50 -26.28
CA SER A 119 13.98 -13.14 -25.37
C SER A 119 14.35 -13.10 -23.88
N GLN A 120 15.24 -12.20 -23.46
CA GLN A 120 15.54 -11.99 -22.06
C GLN A 120 14.49 -11.02 -21.45
N ALA A 121 13.72 -11.51 -20.49
CA ALA A 121 12.79 -10.66 -19.75
C ALA A 121 13.54 -9.71 -18.83
N TYR A 122 13.05 -8.47 -18.70
CA TYR A 122 13.54 -7.48 -17.76
C TYR A 122 12.40 -6.72 -17.09
N GLY A 123 12.68 -6.11 -15.97
CA GLY A 123 11.71 -5.28 -15.27
C GLY A 123 12.30 -4.65 -14.02
N VAL A 124 11.64 -3.62 -13.55
CA VAL A 124 11.89 -2.98 -12.27
C VAL A 124 10.79 -3.39 -11.30
N SER A 125 11.14 -3.65 -10.06
CA SER A 125 10.17 -3.88 -8.99
C SER A 125 10.50 -3.03 -7.76
N VAL A 126 9.47 -2.76 -6.97
CA VAL A 126 9.56 -2.09 -5.66
C VAL A 126 9.18 -3.11 -4.60
N SER A 127 10.12 -3.44 -3.71
CA SER A 127 9.85 -4.36 -2.62
C SER A 127 8.70 -3.86 -1.74
N PRO A 128 7.60 -4.60 -1.59
CA PRO A 128 6.49 -4.16 -0.75
C PRO A 128 6.87 -4.02 0.73
N SER A 129 7.87 -4.76 1.21
CA SER A 129 8.27 -4.78 2.61
C SER A 129 9.34 -3.75 2.95
N THR A 130 10.26 -3.43 2.03
CA THR A 130 11.40 -2.53 2.31
C THR A 130 11.32 -1.21 1.57
N GLY A 131 10.51 -1.12 0.50
CA GLY A 131 10.43 0.03 -0.40
C GLY A 131 11.62 0.14 -1.36
N ASP A 132 12.55 -0.83 -1.36
CA ASP A 132 13.72 -0.83 -2.23
C ASP A 132 13.29 -1.16 -3.66
N PHE A 133 13.77 -0.39 -4.61
CA PHE A 133 13.69 -0.73 -6.03
C PHE A 133 14.78 -1.74 -6.37
N SER A 134 14.50 -2.60 -7.35
CA SER A 134 15.44 -3.57 -7.91
C SER A 134 15.11 -3.85 -9.36
N GLY A 135 16.09 -4.40 -10.09
CA GLY A 135 15.95 -4.74 -11.50
C GLY A 135 16.34 -3.63 -12.46
N TRP A 136 15.94 -3.78 -13.71
CA TRP A 136 16.45 -3.02 -14.84
C TRP A 136 15.32 -2.43 -15.68
N ALA A 137 15.48 -1.16 -16.08
CA ALA A 137 14.71 -0.54 -17.16
C ALA A 137 15.59 -0.43 -18.42
N TRP A 138 14.97 -0.31 -19.60
CA TRP A 138 15.64 -0.28 -20.88
C TRP A 138 15.28 0.94 -21.73
N ASN A 139 16.28 1.49 -22.37
CA ASN A 139 16.14 2.51 -23.40
C ASN A 139 17.00 2.16 -24.62
N ASP A 140 16.46 2.36 -25.83
CA ASP A 140 17.13 1.97 -27.08
C ASP A 140 18.37 2.78 -27.42
N ASN A 141 18.52 4.00 -26.88
CA ASN A 141 19.62 4.91 -27.19
C ASN A 141 20.76 4.87 -26.15
N VAL A 142 20.43 4.71 -24.87
CA VAL A 142 21.40 4.78 -23.76
C VAL A 142 21.49 3.46 -22.95
N GLY A 143 20.70 2.43 -23.30
CA GLY A 143 20.81 1.10 -22.74
C GLY A 143 20.14 0.95 -21.37
N TRP A 144 20.77 0.16 -20.50
CA TRP A 144 20.24 -0.29 -19.23
C TRP A 144 20.30 0.76 -18.12
N PHE A 145 19.23 0.84 -17.34
CA PHE A 145 19.16 1.58 -16.08
C PHE A 145 19.04 0.59 -14.93
N SER A 146 20.02 0.57 -14.04
CA SER A 146 20.01 -0.24 -12.81
C SER A 146 19.41 0.54 -11.65
N PHE A 147 18.47 -0.06 -10.95
CA PHE A 147 17.81 0.57 -9.81
C PHE A 147 18.39 0.15 -8.46
N ASN A 148 19.30 -0.83 -8.45
CA ASN A 148 19.93 -1.33 -7.24
C ASN A 148 21.30 -1.95 -7.58
N CYS A 149 22.31 -1.62 -6.81
CA CYS A 149 23.66 -2.19 -6.97
C CYS A 149 23.68 -3.72 -6.84
N SER A 150 22.75 -4.32 -6.10
CA SER A 150 22.65 -5.77 -5.95
C SER A 150 22.23 -6.50 -7.25
N ASP A 151 21.63 -5.78 -8.20
CA ASP A 151 21.20 -6.34 -9.48
C ASP A 151 22.32 -6.42 -10.51
N SER A 152 23.44 -5.72 -10.28
CA SER A 152 24.62 -5.77 -11.14
C SER A 152 25.41 -7.04 -10.88
N GLY A 153 25.46 -7.95 -11.86
CA GLY A 153 26.10 -9.27 -11.74
C GLY A 153 27.63 -9.25 -11.52
N ALA A 154 28.31 -8.11 -11.60
CA ALA A 154 29.76 -8.00 -11.42
C ALA A 154 30.09 -7.00 -10.31
N GLY A 155 30.49 -7.50 -9.15
CA GLY A 155 30.97 -6.70 -8.04
C GLY A 155 29.89 -6.14 -7.10
N GLY A 156 28.63 -6.12 -7.49
CA GLY A 156 27.52 -5.72 -6.64
C GLY A 156 27.74 -4.38 -5.94
N CYS A 157 27.19 -4.25 -4.74
CA CYS A 157 27.29 -3.05 -3.91
C CYS A 157 28.70 -2.78 -3.33
N THR A 158 29.70 -3.59 -3.65
CA THR A 158 31.09 -3.38 -3.17
C THR A 158 31.80 -2.22 -3.86
N THR A 159 31.41 -1.89 -5.09
CA THR A 159 32.00 -0.77 -5.85
C THR A 159 31.27 0.55 -5.56
N ALA A 160 29.95 0.51 -5.52
CA ALA A 160 29.11 1.64 -5.14
C ALA A 160 27.81 1.10 -4.52
N ASP A 161 27.51 1.55 -3.30
CA ASP A 161 26.22 1.22 -2.64
C ASP A 161 25.17 2.24 -3.09
N TYR A 162 24.28 1.82 -3.98
CA TYR A 162 23.21 2.65 -4.48
C TYR A 162 21.92 1.85 -4.68
N LYS A 163 20.82 2.52 -4.50
CA LYS A 163 19.46 2.08 -4.88
C LYS A 163 18.50 3.25 -4.91
N VAL A 164 17.35 3.05 -5.52
CA VAL A 164 16.18 3.90 -5.27
C VAL A 164 15.35 3.24 -4.19
N LYS A 165 14.85 4.03 -3.23
CA LYS A 165 14.00 3.55 -2.15
C LYS A 165 12.84 4.51 -1.92
N THR A 166 11.66 3.96 -1.68
CA THR A 166 10.47 4.71 -1.26
C THR A 166 10.10 4.39 0.18
N SER A 167 9.50 5.35 0.88
CA SER A 167 8.85 5.10 2.16
C SER A 167 7.48 4.42 2.03
N LEU A 168 6.96 4.26 0.79
CA LEU A 168 5.77 3.45 0.54
C LEU A 168 6.13 1.97 0.72
N VAL A 169 5.98 1.47 1.92
CA VAL A 169 6.03 0.04 2.23
C VAL A 169 4.61 -0.47 2.36
N SER A 170 4.32 -1.62 1.77
CA SER A 170 3.07 -2.32 2.03
C SER A 170 3.14 -2.83 3.46
N THR A 171 2.36 -2.22 4.34
CA THR A 171 2.09 -2.81 5.64
C THR A 171 1.42 -4.17 5.43
N SER A 172 1.62 -5.10 6.37
CA SER A 172 0.99 -6.44 6.30
C SER A 172 -0.48 -6.32 5.89
N THR A 173 -0.85 -6.95 4.79
CA THR A 173 -2.22 -6.89 4.26
C THR A 173 -3.22 -7.68 5.11
N SER A 174 -2.74 -8.38 6.14
CA SER A 174 -3.57 -9.09 7.09
C SER A 174 -2.90 -9.23 8.45
N GLY A 175 -3.72 -9.27 9.48
CA GLY A 175 -3.32 -9.55 10.85
C GLY A 175 -4.36 -10.43 11.54
N ASN A 176 -3.97 -11.07 12.62
CA ASN A 176 -4.93 -11.79 13.46
C ASN A 176 -4.62 -11.60 14.94
N LEU A 177 -5.66 -11.75 15.75
CA LEU A 177 -5.59 -11.72 17.22
C LEU A 177 -6.43 -12.85 17.77
N ILE A 178 -5.93 -13.48 18.82
CA ILE A 178 -6.65 -14.52 19.59
C ILE A 178 -7.06 -13.90 20.92
N SER A 179 -8.35 -14.01 21.27
CA SER A 179 -8.87 -13.54 22.56
C SER A 179 -8.31 -14.35 23.74
N SER A 180 -8.43 -13.81 24.94
CA SER A 180 -8.37 -14.62 26.16
C SER A 180 -9.49 -15.68 26.16
N VAL A 181 -9.36 -16.67 27.02
CA VAL A 181 -10.41 -17.66 27.25
C VAL A 181 -11.52 -17.03 28.08
N PHE A 182 -12.76 -17.20 27.64
CA PHE A 182 -13.95 -16.84 28.39
C PHE A 182 -14.55 -18.08 29.06
N ASP A 183 -14.91 -17.99 30.34
CA ASP A 183 -15.63 -19.00 31.09
C ASP A 183 -17.10 -18.59 31.21
N THR A 184 -18.00 -19.37 30.66
CA THR A 184 -19.47 -19.12 30.75
C THR A 184 -20.03 -19.44 32.13
N TRP A 185 -19.28 -20.11 32.99
CA TRP A 185 -19.72 -20.68 34.28
C TRP A 185 -20.87 -21.69 34.16
N ALA A 186 -21.28 -22.04 32.95
CA ALA A 186 -22.30 -23.05 32.68
C ALA A 186 -21.68 -24.44 32.84
N LEU A 187 -21.95 -25.12 33.98
CA LEU A 187 -21.39 -26.45 34.28
C LEU A 187 -21.87 -27.53 33.29
N GLY A 188 -23.06 -27.35 32.68
CA GLY A 188 -23.59 -28.21 31.64
C GLY A 188 -23.13 -27.85 30.24
N GLY A 189 -22.30 -26.80 30.10
CA GLY A 189 -21.93 -26.19 28.85
C GLY A 189 -22.93 -25.11 28.40
N ALA A 190 -22.50 -24.29 27.47
CA ALA A 190 -23.28 -23.19 26.89
C ALA A 190 -23.38 -23.32 25.36
N ALA A 191 -24.39 -22.70 24.79
CA ALA A 191 -24.54 -22.51 23.35
C ALA A 191 -24.03 -21.11 22.97
N ILE A 192 -23.12 -21.03 22.02
CA ILE A 192 -22.62 -19.75 21.51
C ILE A 192 -23.47 -19.36 20.32
N ASN A 193 -24.31 -18.31 20.46
CA ASN A 193 -25.39 -18.01 19.52
C ASN A 193 -24.98 -17.09 18.39
N THR A 194 -24.34 -15.95 18.71
CA THR A 194 -23.94 -14.96 17.71
C THR A 194 -22.64 -14.30 18.07
N ILE A 195 -21.95 -13.79 17.03
CA ILE A 195 -20.79 -12.90 17.16
C ILE A 195 -21.06 -11.63 16.35
N MET A 196 -20.78 -10.48 16.91
CA MET A 196 -20.72 -9.20 16.22
C MET A 196 -19.54 -8.38 16.70
N TRP A 197 -19.22 -7.31 16.02
CA TRP A 197 -18.10 -6.44 16.37
C TRP A 197 -18.48 -4.98 16.14
N GLN A 198 -17.72 -4.07 16.76
CA GLN A 198 -17.80 -2.64 16.55
C GLN A 198 -16.46 -2.10 16.09
N GLY A 199 -16.48 -1.02 15.30
CA GLY A 199 -15.30 -0.40 14.75
C GLY A 199 -15.55 0.21 13.39
N THR A 200 -14.53 0.21 12.52
CA THR A 200 -14.62 0.72 11.15
C THR A 200 -14.18 -0.34 10.15
N GLN A 201 -14.87 -0.43 9.01
CA GLN A 201 -14.50 -1.29 7.88
C GLN A 201 -14.52 -0.47 6.59
N PRO A 202 -13.41 0.24 6.27
CA PRO A 202 -13.28 0.94 5.01
C PRO A 202 -13.47 0.03 3.80
N SER A 203 -13.87 0.61 2.67
CA SER A 203 -14.09 -0.15 1.43
C SER A 203 -12.84 -0.97 1.05
N GLY A 204 -13.05 -2.23 0.65
CA GLY A 204 -11.95 -3.15 0.30
C GLY A 204 -11.32 -3.88 1.47
N THR A 205 -11.58 -3.47 2.73
CA THR A 205 -11.09 -4.15 3.93
C THR A 205 -12.06 -5.24 4.41
N ARG A 206 -11.61 -6.14 5.30
CA ARG A 206 -12.46 -7.23 5.80
C ARG A 206 -12.13 -7.59 7.24
N VAL A 207 -13.18 -7.90 8.00
CA VAL A 207 -13.12 -8.47 9.36
C VAL A 207 -13.78 -9.84 9.32
N LYS A 208 -13.09 -10.87 9.82
CA LYS A 208 -13.60 -12.26 9.87
C LYS A 208 -13.26 -12.90 11.21
N PHE A 209 -14.02 -13.92 11.59
CA PHE A 209 -13.85 -14.61 12.87
C PHE A 209 -13.86 -16.14 12.72
N GLN A 210 -13.19 -16.78 13.63
CA GLN A 210 -13.39 -18.19 13.96
C GLN A 210 -13.60 -18.34 15.46
N ILE A 211 -14.35 -19.35 15.87
CA ILE A 211 -14.61 -19.67 17.27
C ILE A 211 -13.92 -20.99 17.61
N ALA A 212 -13.36 -21.07 18.80
CA ALA A 212 -12.94 -22.33 19.42
C ALA A 212 -13.65 -22.50 20.77
N SER A 213 -14.16 -23.69 21.04
CA SER A 213 -14.84 -24.03 22.26
C SER A 213 -14.29 -25.33 22.88
N SER A 214 -14.29 -25.43 24.21
CA SER A 214 -13.74 -26.56 24.95
C SER A 214 -14.42 -26.72 26.31
N ASN A 215 -14.43 -27.93 26.85
CA ASN A 215 -14.80 -28.17 28.25
C ASN A 215 -13.59 -28.16 29.18
N ASN A 216 -12.39 -27.91 28.65
CA ASN A 216 -11.16 -27.76 29.40
C ASN A 216 -10.59 -26.36 29.20
N LEU A 217 -10.25 -25.65 30.29
CA LEU A 217 -9.66 -24.33 30.26
C LEU A 217 -8.34 -24.26 29.46
N ALA A 218 -7.57 -25.34 29.42
CA ALA A 218 -6.34 -25.42 28.63
C ALA A 218 -6.56 -25.78 27.13
N GLY A 219 -7.77 -26.09 26.72
CA GLY A 219 -8.09 -26.53 25.36
C GLY A 219 -8.25 -28.05 25.24
N PRO A 220 -8.12 -28.64 24.04
CA PRO A 220 -7.58 -28.05 22.80
C PRO A 220 -8.46 -26.92 22.22
N TRP A 221 -7.82 -25.98 21.49
CA TRP A 221 -8.46 -24.82 20.87
C TRP A 221 -8.45 -24.95 19.36
N ASN A 222 -9.48 -25.61 18.81
CA ASN A 222 -9.65 -25.80 17.38
C ASN A 222 -10.56 -24.68 16.84
N TYR A 223 -9.98 -23.72 16.14
CA TYR A 223 -10.72 -22.59 15.56
C TYR A 223 -11.49 -23.01 14.32
N LYS A 224 -12.80 -22.83 14.33
CA LYS A 224 -13.71 -23.30 13.30
C LYS A 224 -14.58 -22.16 12.76
N GLY A 225 -14.86 -22.23 11.45
CA GLY A 225 -15.89 -21.43 10.80
C GLY A 225 -17.25 -22.12 10.79
N PRO A 226 -18.20 -21.58 9.99
CA PRO A 226 -19.61 -22.03 9.99
C PRO A 226 -19.82 -23.49 9.58
N ASP A 227 -18.94 -24.07 8.77
CA ASP A 227 -19.01 -25.47 8.34
C ASP A 227 -18.23 -26.43 9.28
N GLY A 228 -17.61 -25.90 10.33
CA GLY A 228 -16.81 -26.68 11.27
C GLY A 228 -15.36 -26.90 10.83
N SER A 229 -14.92 -26.36 9.69
CA SER A 229 -13.54 -26.41 9.22
C SER A 229 -12.72 -25.20 9.71
N GLU A 230 -11.40 -25.32 9.61
CA GLU A 230 -10.44 -24.24 9.88
C GLU A 230 -10.26 -23.31 8.67
N THR A 231 -10.89 -23.60 7.53
CA THR A 231 -10.75 -22.85 6.28
C THR A 231 -11.86 -21.86 6.01
N THR A 232 -12.96 -21.96 6.77
CA THR A 232 -14.09 -21.03 6.66
C THR A 232 -14.15 -20.05 7.83
N TYR A 233 -14.95 -18.98 7.70
CA TYR A 233 -14.97 -17.87 8.64
C TYR A 233 -16.38 -17.33 8.83
N TYR A 234 -16.75 -16.97 10.04
CA TYR A 234 -17.88 -16.09 10.30
C TYR A 234 -17.48 -14.68 9.85
N ALA A 235 -18.24 -14.10 8.94
CA ALA A 235 -17.97 -12.79 8.37
C ALA A 235 -19.24 -11.93 8.51
N PRO A 236 -19.44 -11.22 9.64
CA PRO A 236 -20.49 -10.22 9.76
C PRO A 236 -20.39 -9.23 8.60
N THR A 237 -21.52 -8.91 7.98
CA THR A 237 -21.55 -8.09 6.75
C THR A 237 -21.15 -6.65 6.99
N ASP A 238 -21.29 -6.17 8.24
CA ASP A 238 -20.91 -4.82 8.65
C ASP A 238 -20.69 -4.76 10.17
N THR A 239 -20.14 -3.64 10.66
CA THR A 239 -20.05 -3.33 12.08
C THR A 239 -21.44 -3.28 12.72
N GLY A 240 -21.57 -3.85 13.91
CA GLY A 240 -22.84 -3.91 14.66
C GLY A 240 -23.85 -4.93 14.13
N ILE A 241 -23.55 -5.66 13.06
CA ILE A 241 -24.44 -6.71 12.51
C ILE A 241 -23.99 -8.08 13.05
N PRO A 242 -24.85 -8.82 13.76
CA PRO A 242 -24.51 -10.12 14.30
C PRO A 242 -24.46 -11.20 13.20
N ALA A 243 -23.42 -12.04 13.23
CA ALA A 243 -23.38 -13.30 12.49
C ALA A 243 -23.80 -14.46 13.41
N GLN A 244 -24.67 -15.33 12.90
CA GLN A 244 -25.10 -16.53 13.59
C GLN A 244 -23.96 -17.55 13.70
N ILE A 245 -23.73 -18.08 14.89
CA ILE A 245 -22.78 -19.18 15.13
C ILE A 245 -23.50 -20.52 14.89
N ASN A 246 -22.83 -21.42 14.19
CA ASN A 246 -23.35 -22.76 13.96
C ASN A 246 -23.24 -23.59 15.24
N LEU A 247 -24.36 -23.82 15.90
CA LEU A 247 -24.44 -24.56 17.17
C LEU A 247 -23.97 -26.00 17.05
N ALA A 248 -23.98 -26.63 15.87
CA ALA A 248 -23.46 -27.97 15.68
C ALA A 248 -21.99 -28.12 16.08
N HIS A 249 -21.25 -27.01 16.11
CA HIS A 249 -19.82 -27.01 16.42
C HIS A 249 -19.47 -26.34 17.75
N HIS A 250 -20.42 -25.58 18.36
CA HIS A 250 -20.15 -24.71 19.50
C HIS A 250 -21.28 -24.75 20.54
N ASN A 251 -21.84 -25.92 20.78
CA ASN A 251 -22.86 -26.17 21.78
C ASN A 251 -22.34 -27.11 22.90
N ASN A 252 -22.82 -26.94 24.13
CA ASN A 252 -22.46 -27.73 25.31
C ASN A 252 -20.97 -27.61 25.71
N TYR A 253 -20.38 -26.42 25.46
CA TYR A 253 -19.00 -26.12 25.92
C TYR A 253 -19.01 -25.04 26.99
N ARG A 254 -18.21 -25.23 28.04
CA ARG A 254 -18.07 -24.26 29.14
C ARG A 254 -17.19 -23.07 28.74
N TYR A 255 -16.10 -23.32 28.02
CA TYR A 255 -15.11 -22.31 27.65
C TYR A 255 -15.12 -22.03 26.18
N PHE A 256 -14.91 -20.77 25.81
CA PHE A 256 -14.69 -20.41 24.41
C PHE A 256 -13.65 -19.30 24.28
N ARG A 257 -13.15 -19.13 23.07
CA ARG A 257 -12.35 -17.99 22.62
C ARG A 257 -12.59 -17.78 21.12
N TYR A 258 -12.30 -16.58 20.66
CA TYR A 258 -12.36 -16.27 19.22
C TYR A 258 -10.98 -15.94 18.68
N LYS A 259 -10.82 -16.09 17.37
CA LYS A 259 -9.73 -15.57 16.57
C LYS A 259 -10.33 -14.60 15.56
N ILE A 260 -9.85 -13.35 15.57
CA ILE A 260 -10.21 -12.32 14.61
C ILE A 260 -9.14 -12.24 13.55
N PHE A 261 -9.55 -12.04 12.31
CA PHE A 261 -8.70 -11.82 11.15
C PHE A 261 -9.06 -10.48 10.55
N LEU A 262 -8.08 -9.61 10.40
CA LEU A 262 -8.19 -8.28 9.82
C LEU A 262 -7.45 -8.29 8.49
N TYR A 263 -8.10 -7.80 7.44
CA TYR A 263 -7.52 -7.67 6.11
C TYR A 263 -7.61 -6.22 5.67
N SER A 264 -6.49 -5.64 5.27
CA SER A 264 -6.46 -4.34 4.61
C SER A 264 -7.02 -4.44 3.19
N ASP A 265 -7.24 -3.30 2.54
CA ASP A 265 -7.54 -3.22 1.12
C ASP A 265 -6.37 -3.76 0.28
N SER A 266 -6.59 -4.00 -1.01
CA SER A 266 -5.59 -4.57 -1.91
C SER A 266 -4.33 -3.71 -2.07
N GLY A 267 -4.41 -2.41 -1.76
CA GLY A 267 -3.29 -1.48 -1.78
C GLY A 267 -2.56 -1.36 -0.45
N GLY A 268 -3.05 -1.98 0.64
CA GLY A 268 -2.50 -1.81 2.00
C GLY A 268 -2.63 -0.39 2.54
N THR A 269 -3.48 0.44 1.93
CA THR A 269 -3.65 1.86 2.26
C THR A 269 -4.70 2.08 3.35
N GLN A 270 -5.64 1.13 3.49
CA GLN A 270 -6.70 1.17 4.48
C GLN A 270 -6.77 -0.14 5.25
N SER A 271 -7.03 -0.05 6.55
CA SER A 271 -7.19 -1.21 7.42
C SER A 271 -8.47 -1.07 8.25
N PRO A 272 -9.17 -2.17 8.55
CA PRO A 272 -10.29 -2.13 9.47
C PRO A 272 -9.78 -1.91 10.89
N THR A 273 -10.60 -1.29 11.73
CA THR A 273 -10.38 -1.20 13.17
C THR A 273 -11.48 -1.94 13.89
N VAL A 274 -11.14 -2.70 14.92
CA VAL A 274 -12.12 -3.36 15.81
C VAL A 274 -11.89 -2.82 17.21
N THR A 275 -12.90 -2.17 17.75
CA THR A 275 -12.90 -1.59 19.10
C THR A 275 -13.54 -2.51 20.11
N ASP A 276 -14.49 -3.36 19.68
CA ASP A 276 -15.20 -4.26 20.55
C ASP A 276 -15.66 -5.53 19.79
N VAL A 277 -15.71 -6.67 20.50
CA VAL A 277 -16.26 -7.94 20.01
C VAL A 277 -17.30 -8.43 21.02
N ILE A 278 -18.52 -8.62 20.55
CA ILE A 278 -19.66 -9.01 21.37
C ILE A 278 -20.09 -10.41 20.98
N ILE A 279 -20.10 -11.31 21.95
CA ILE A 279 -20.57 -12.69 21.76
C ILE A 279 -21.78 -12.92 22.65
N ASN A 280 -22.89 -13.34 22.03
CA ASN A 280 -24.08 -13.74 22.73
C ASN A 280 -24.05 -15.27 22.92
N TRP A 281 -24.33 -15.72 24.13
CA TRP A 281 -24.41 -17.12 24.50
C TRP A 281 -25.55 -17.39 25.47
N SER A 282 -25.99 -18.62 25.57
CA SER A 282 -27.01 -19.08 26.52
C SER A 282 -26.57 -20.34 27.23
N PRO A 283 -26.91 -20.50 28.53
CA PRO A 283 -26.61 -21.72 29.29
C PRO A 283 -27.41 -22.93 28.78
#